data_dfef43434ca8ed5920ad384b160e9564
#
_entry.id   dfef43434ca8ed5920ad384b160e9564
#
_cell.length_a   1.000
_cell.length_b   1.000
_cell.length_c   1.000
_cell.angle_alpha   90.00
_cell.angle_beta   90.00
_cell.angle_gamma   90.00
#
_symmetry.space_group_name_H-M   'P 1'
#
loop_
_entity.id
_entity.type
_entity.pdbx_description
1 polymer ?
#
loop_
_entity_poly.entity_id
_entity_poly.type
_entity_poly.pdbx_seq_one_letter_code
_entity_poly.pdbx_strand_id
1 'polypeptide(L)'
;MYEYKNQKELYEGLIPALNVKIKLLKKSKCFSINRDDIWNYLRDYKWKSSVDLTLADMVQDIIHVDNGELVKYVENKDKGNVNLWT
;
A
#
# COMPACT_ATOMS: atom_id res chain seq x y z
N MET A 1 -16.75 8.20 -1.44
CA MET A 1 -16.07 9.49 -1.55
C MET A 1 -15.27 9.80 -0.29
N TYR A 2 -14.13 10.42 -0.47
CA TYR A 2 -13.28 10.74 0.68
C TYR A 2 -13.87 11.85 1.51
N GLU A 3 -13.76 11.72 2.82
CA GLU A 3 -14.06 12.80 3.74
C GLU A 3 -12.85 13.68 3.97
N TYR A 4 -11.69 13.24 3.48
CA TYR A 4 -10.42 13.92 3.67
C TYR A 4 -10.17 14.91 2.54
N LYS A 5 -9.58 16.04 2.88
CA LYS A 5 -9.36 17.11 1.92
C LYS A 5 -8.25 16.81 0.92
N ASN A 6 -7.30 15.98 1.29
CA ASN A 6 -6.17 15.66 0.42
C ASN A 6 -5.59 14.29 0.77
N GLN A 7 -4.68 13.82 -0.08
CA GLN A 7 -4.08 12.50 0.09
C GLN A 7 -3.22 12.39 1.34
N LYS A 8 -2.57 13.46 1.74
CA LYS A 8 -1.73 13.45 2.93
C LYS A 8 -2.58 13.16 4.18
N GLU A 9 -3.69 13.86 4.30
CA GLU A 9 -4.60 13.70 5.41
C GLU A 9 -5.18 12.30 5.45
N LEU A 10 -5.54 11.78 4.29
CA LEU A 10 -6.05 10.43 4.15
C LEU A 10 -5.00 9.40 4.56
N TYR A 11 -3.78 9.57 4.08
CA TYR A 11 -2.68 8.69 4.43
C TYR A 11 -2.47 8.65 5.95
N GLU A 12 -2.46 9.82 6.58
CA GLU A 12 -2.28 9.91 8.04
C GLU A 12 -3.39 9.18 8.78
N GLY A 13 -4.61 9.27 8.28
CA GLY A 13 -5.74 8.56 8.87
C GLY A 13 -5.64 7.06 8.75
N LEU A 14 -4.89 6.57 7.76
CA LEU A 14 -4.73 5.15 7.53
C LEU A 14 -3.47 4.56 8.16
N ILE A 15 -2.62 5.39 8.76
CA ILE A 15 -1.37 4.91 9.38
C ILE A 15 -1.60 3.75 10.36
N PRO A 16 -2.61 3.78 11.25
CA PRO A 16 -2.82 2.65 12.14
C PRO A 16 -3.01 1.33 11.40
N ALA A 17 -3.80 1.33 10.31
CA ALA A 17 -4.02 0.13 9.50
C ALA A 17 -2.73 -0.29 8.80
N LEU A 18 -1.97 0.66 8.28
CA LEU A 18 -0.70 0.38 7.63
C LEU A 18 0.29 -0.26 8.61
N ASN A 19 0.31 0.24 9.85
CA ASN A 19 1.18 -0.33 10.88
C ASN A 19 0.81 -1.77 11.22
N VAL A 20 -0.49 -2.07 11.28
CA VAL A 20 -0.95 -3.45 11.50
C VAL A 20 -0.47 -4.34 10.37
N LYS A 21 -0.62 -3.88 9.14
CA LYS A 21 -0.18 -4.67 7.98
C LYS A 21 1.33 -4.90 7.99
N ILE A 22 2.12 -3.89 8.36
CA ILE A 22 3.56 -4.04 8.48
C ILE A 22 3.91 -5.13 9.50
N LYS A 23 3.22 -5.17 10.64
CA LYS A 23 3.45 -6.22 11.62
C LYS A 23 3.14 -7.60 11.05
N LEU A 24 2.05 -7.72 10.29
CA LEU A 24 1.70 -8.98 9.65
C LEU A 24 2.74 -9.40 8.63
N LEU A 25 3.26 -8.45 7.87
CA LEU A 25 4.31 -8.72 6.89
C LEU A 25 5.60 -9.20 7.56
N LYS A 26 5.96 -8.61 8.70
CA LYS A 26 7.13 -9.04 9.44
C LYS A 26 6.97 -10.47 9.96
N LYS A 27 5.78 -10.84 10.39
CA LYS A 27 5.50 -12.22 10.81
C LYS A 27 5.66 -13.19 9.65
N SER A 28 5.40 -12.74 8.43
CA SER A 28 5.58 -13.52 7.22
C SER A 28 6.97 -13.35 6.61
N LYS A 29 7.88 -12.72 7.34
CA LYS A 29 9.26 -12.49 6.92
C LYS A 29 9.40 -11.60 5.69
N CYS A 30 8.44 -10.73 5.46
CA CYS A 30 8.47 -9.75 4.38
C CYS A 30 8.99 -8.42 4.92
N PHE A 31 10.29 -8.33 5.14
CA PHE A 31 10.89 -7.19 5.83
C PHE A 31 11.19 -6.00 4.94
N SER A 32 11.17 -6.18 3.64
CA SER A 32 11.56 -5.13 2.69
C SER A 32 10.41 -4.19 2.32
N ILE A 33 9.21 -4.46 2.82
CA ILE A 33 8.02 -3.68 2.48
C ILE A 33 7.74 -2.66 3.58
N ASN A 34 7.57 -1.39 3.19
CA ASN A 34 7.25 -0.34 4.15
C ASN A 34 5.84 0.20 3.87
N ARG A 35 5.42 1.18 4.69
CA ARG A 35 4.07 1.75 4.58
C ARG A 35 3.83 2.40 3.23
N ASP A 36 4.82 3.09 2.71
CA ASP A 36 4.68 3.78 1.43
C ASP A 36 4.48 2.79 0.29
N ASP A 37 5.13 1.64 0.36
CA ASP A 37 4.97 0.60 -0.65
C ASP A 37 3.52 0.10 -0.69
N ILE A 38 2.93 -0.15 0.47
CA ILE A 38 1.53 -0.60 0.56
C ILE A 38 0.61 0.47 -0.01
N TRP A 39 0.81 1.71 0.41
CA TRP A 39 0.02 2.84 -0.04
C TRP A 39 0.07 3.01 -1.55
N ASN A 40 1.28 3.02 -2.10
CA ASN A 40 1.48 3.22 -3.53
C ASN A 40 0.89 2.07 -4.34
N TYR A 41 1.05 0.85 -3.86
CA TYR A 41 0.49 -0.32 -4.54
C TYR A 41 -1.03 -0.22 -4.65
N LEU A 42 -1.69 0.04 -3.52
CA LEU A 42 -3.15 0.11 -3.50
C LEU A 42 -3.68 1.30 -4.28
N ARG A 43 -3.00 2.44 -4.16
CA ARG A 43 -3.40 3.62 -4.91
C ARG A 43 -3.35 3.37 -6.40
N ASP A 44 -2.27 2.75 -6.88
CA ASP A 44 -2.05 2.56 -8.30
C ASP A 44 -2.86 1.41 -8.89
N TYR A 45 -3.08 0.35 -8.14
CA TYR A 45 -3.69 -0.86 -8.68
C TYR A 45 -5.12 -1.11 -8.25
N LYS A 46 -5.59 -0.46 -7.21
CA LYS A 46 -6.96 -0.71 -6.74
C LYS A 46 -7.77 0.55 -6.58
N TRP A 47 -7.25 1.54 -5.87
CA TRP A 47 -8.04 2.71 -5.51
C TRP A 47 -8.20 3.71 -6.65
N LYS A 48 -7.29 3.71 -7.58
CA LYS A 48 -7.30 4.66 -8.69
C LYS A 48 -8.59 4.58 -9.51
N SER A 49 -9.11 3.38 -9.70
CA SER A 49 -10.33 3.17 -10.49
C SER A 49 -11.57 2.96 -9.63
N SER A 50 -11.46 3.06 -8.32
CA SER A 50 -12.58 2.86 -7.43
C SER A 50 -13.39 4.14 -7.25
N VAL A 51 -14.72 3.99 -7.16
CA VAL A 51 -15.63 5.08 -6.84
C VAL A 51 -16.31 4.76 -5.52
N ASP A 52 -16.71 5.80 -4.79
CA ASP A 52 -17.40 5.65 -3.50
C ASP A 52 -16.61 4.83 -2.48
N LEU A 53 -15.29 4.98 -2.53
CA LEU A 53 -14.40 4.27 -1.63
C LEU A 53 -14.48 4.88 -0.23
N THR A 54 -14.83 4.07 0.76
CA THR A 54 -14.92 4.52 2.15
C THR A 54 -13.63 4.24 2.89
N LEU A 55 -13.45 4.92 4.04
CA LEU A 55 -12.29 4.66 4.89
C LEU A 55 -12.26 3.20 5.33
N ALA A 56 -13.42 2.64 5.67
CA ALA A 56 -13.51 1.23 6.07
C ALA A 56 -13.05 0.30 4.95
N ASP A 57 -13.41 0.62 3.71
CA ASP A 57 -12.98 -0.17 2.56
C ASP A 57 -11.46 -0.13 2.42
N MET A 58 -10.88 1.04 2.62
CA MET A 58 -9.43 1.21 2.52
C MET A 58 -8.70 0.44 3.60
N VAL A 59 -9.22 0.45 4.83
CA VAL A 59 -8.64 -0.32 5.94
C VAL A 59 -8.65 -1.81 5.61
N GLN A 60 -9.78 -2.31 5.12
CA GLN A 60 -9.89 -3.71 4.74
C GLN A 60 -8.90 -4.06 3.63
N ASP A 61 -8.80 -3.20 2.63
CA ASP A 61 -7.88 -3.42 1.52
C ASP A 61 -6.43 -3.50 1.99
N ILE A 62 -6.04 -2.62 2.90
CA ILE A 62 -4.68 -2.60 3.44
C ILE A 62 -4.37 -3.90 4.17
N ILE A 63 -5.28 -4.36 5.01
CA ILE A 63 -5.05 -5.54 5.84
C ILE A 63 -5.08 -6.81 5.01
N HIS A 64 -5.92 -6.86 3.98
CA HIS A 64 -6.12 -8.07 3.18
C HIS A 64 -5.31 -8.12 1.89
N VAL A 65 -4.48 -7.11 1.60
CA VAL A 65 -3.68 -7.14 0.38
C VAL A 65 -2.72 -8.33 0.42
N ASP A 66 -2.55 -8.99 -0.72
CA ASP A 66 -1.72 -10.17 -0.81
C ASP A 66 -0.24 -9.84 -0.63
N ASN A 67 0.42 -10.57 0.28
CA ASN A 67 1.83 -10.35 0.58
C ASN A 67 2.71 -10.62 -0.64
N GLY A 68 2.39 -11.66 -1.41
CA GLY A 68 3.15 -12.00 -2.61
C GLY A 68 3.08 -10.91 -3.65
N GLU A 69 1.92 -10.30 -3.82
CA GLU A 69 1.77 -9.21 -4.78
C GLU A 69 2.56 -7.98 -4.36
N LEU A 70 2.60 -7.70 -3.06
CA LEU A 70 3.41 -6.58 -2.55
C LEU A 70 4.89 -6.82 -2.77
N VAL A 71 5.35 -8.04 -2.54
CA VAL A 71 6.75 -8.39 -2.76
C VAL A 71 7.11 -8.19 -4.23
N LYS A 72 6.26 -8.66 -5.13
CA LYS A 72 6.48 -8.49 -6.58
C LYS A 72 6.54 -7.01 -6.96
N TYR A 73 5.65 -6.22 -6.40
CA TYR A 73 5.61 -4.80 -6.69
C TYR A 73 6.91 -4.11 -6.30
N VAL A 74 7.40 -4.40 -5.09
CA VAL A 74 8.64 -3.81 -4.59
C VAL A 74 9.83 -4.27 -5.41
N GLU A 75 9.90 -5.56 -5.73
CA GLU A 75 10.99 -6.11 -6.54
C GLU A 75 11.02 -5.50 -7.94
N ASN A 76 9.87 -5.38 -8.56
CA ASN A 76 9.78 -4.79 -9.90
C ASN A 76 10.17 -3.31 -9.89
N LYS A 77 9.82 -2.61 -8.84
CA LYS A 77 10.17 -1.22 -8.69
C LYS A 77 11.69 -1.05 -8.61
N ASP A 78 12.34 -1.90 -7.83
CA ASP A 78 13.80 -1.88 -7.69
C ASP A 78 14.48 -2.23 -9.01
N LYS A 79 13.98 -3.25 -9.71
CA LYS A 79 14.52 -3.65 -11.02
C LYS A 79 14.37 -2.52 -12.03
N GLY A 80 13.23 -1.85 -12.00
CA GLY A 80 13.02 -0.71 -12.88
C GLY A 80 14.04 0.39 -12.64
N ASN A 81 14.34 0.66 -11.38
CA ASN A 81 15.33 1.65 -11.04
C ASN A 81 16.72 1.26 -11.50
N VAL A 82 17.06 -0.01 -11.32
CA VAL A 82 18.36 -0.52 -11.77
C VAL A 82 18.49 -0.42 -13.29
N ASN A 83 17.42 -0.77 -13.99
CA ASN A 83 17.44 -0.76 -15.45
C ASN A 83 17.67 0.63 -16.04
N LEU A 84 17.32 1.67 -15.31
CA LEU A 84 17.55 3.03 -15.76
C LEU A 84 19.03 3.36 -15.85
N TRP A 85 19.86 2.61 -15.20
CA TRP A 85 21.30 2.85 -15.18
C TRP A 85 22.06 2.11 -16.28
N THR A 86 21.40 1.19 -16.91
CA THR A 86 22.02 0.44 -17.99
C THR A 86 21.54 0.95 -19.34
#